data_ac5b0075fbea2f9f68c0cabbbb1fcd85
#
_entry.id   ac5b0075fbea2f9f68c0cabbbb1fcd85
#
_cell.length_a   1.000
_cell.length_b   1.000
_cell.length_c   1.000
_cell.angle_alpha   90.00
_cell.angle_beta   90.00
_cell.angle_gamma   90.00
#
_symmetry.space_group_name_H-M   'P 1'
#
loop_
_entity.id
_entity.type
_entity.pdbx_description
1 polymer ?
#
loop_
_entity_poly.entity_id
_entity_poly.type
_entity_poly.pdbx_seq_one_letter_code
_entity_poly.pdbx_strand_id
1 'polypeptide(L)'
;MKKKIVTLGIMMALSMTVAAGCGQKAGNETTAQETAESTAADTAAADTAAADTAAADSTVEDTTAADTTGADGAASETAAAAQSDGSYQYVSPKEAVAAAKDKSAHVLDVREWDNYVKGRVADSMWCPIFPLEDDSLAEAMGTYAKENLSDGQKIYIICNSGKRGAEKATGVLKEAGIDGSLIYTVEGGAKALESEKGALTTNRADEDIDWKTVAAADALKAVGGSDIQILDVRDNDTYAKGHLKGSIQSSLKEIEDPAAQTAMYKMAKEEMDPSKPVYLLCYSGNKCAKTGISVMKDAGFDVDNLFIIENGAKDKDIQAAFVTE
;
A
#
# COMPACT_ATOMS: atom_id res chain seq x y z
N MET A 1 9.10 -23.81 -20.26
CA MET A 1 9.08 -22.99 -21.48
C MET A 1 9.07 -21.54 -21.03
N LYS A 2 10.13 -20.77 -21.30
CA LYS A 2 10.26 -19.39 -20.83
C LYS A 2 9.34 -18.49 -21.67
N LYS A 3 8.28 -17.94 -21.07
CA LYS A 3 7.44 -16.93 -21.72
C LYS A 3 8.19 -15.58 -21.65
N LYS A 4 8.49 -15.02 -22.80
CA LYS A 4 9.02 -13.65 -22.93
C LYS A 4 7.83 -12.69 -22.77
N ILE A 5 7.87 -11.88 -21.72
CA ILE A 5 6.94 -10.76 -21.53
C ILE A 5 7.45 -9.62 -22.41
N VAL A 6 6.62 -9.17 -23.34
CA VAL A 6 6.87 -7.98 -24.15
C VAL A 6 6.15 -6.81 -23.48
N THR A 7 6.91 -5.96 -22.84
CA THR A 7 6.40 -4.71 -22.25
C THR A 7 6.25 -3.68 -23.38
N LEU A 8 5.02 -3.33 -23.70
CA LEU A 8 4.71 -2.26 -24.64
C LEU A 8 4.57 -0.95 -23.85
N GLY A 9 5.59 -0.12 -23.88
CA GLY A 9 5.58 1.20 -23.25
C GLY A 9 4.67 2.15 -24.04
N ILE A 10 3.67 2.70 -23.40
CA ILE A 10 2.86 3.80 -23.91
C ILE A 10 3.55 5.11 -23.50
N MET A 11 4.25 5.74 -24.47
CA MET A 11 4.71 7.12 -24.34
C MET A 11 3.53 8.08 -24.51
N MET A 12 3.10 8.73 -23.47
CA MET A 12 2.30 9.95 -23.57
C MET A 12 3.24 11.15 -23.74
N ALA A 13 3.30 11.68 -24.96
CA ALA A 13 3.96 12.93 -25.25
C ALA A 13 3.06 14.11 -24.82
N LEU A 14 3.44 14.79 -23.74
CA LEU A 14 2.81 16.05 -23.33
C LEU A 14 3.52 17.20 -24.05
N SER A 15 2.88 17.79 -25.06
CA SER A 15 3.36 18.99 -25.76
C SER A 15 3.07 20.25 -24.94
N MET A 16 4.10 20.84 -24.35
CA MET A 16 4.02 22.19 -23.77
C MET A 16 4.27 23.23 -24.84
N THR A 17 3.27 24.03 -25.13
CA THR A 17 3.39 25.26 -25.92
C THR A 17 3.93 26.39 -25.02
N VAL A 18 5.14 26.86 -25.34
CA VAL A 18 5.74 28.05 -24.75
C VAL A 18 5.22 29.27 -25.49
N ALA A 19 4.51 30.15 -24.79
CA ALA A 19 4.19 31.49 -25.28
C ALA A 19 5.21 32.46 -24.69
N ALA A 20 6.08 33.01 -25.56
CA ALA A 20 7.00 34.10 -25.23
C ALA A 20 6.25 35.44 -25.20
N GLY A 21 6.39 36.20 -24.12
CA GLY A 21 5.94 37.58 -24.00
C GLY A 21 7.02 38.43 -23.37
N CYS A 22 7.69 39.27 -24.18
CA CYS A 22 8.63 40.30 -23.77
C CYS A 22 7.92 41.47 -23.10
N GLY A 23 8.54 42.07 -22.08
CA GLY A 23 8.14 43.39 -21.58
C GLY A 23 9.07 43.89 -20.46
N GLN A 24 9.84 44.90 -20.78
CA GLN A 24 10.94 45.53 -20.06
C GLN A 24 10.52 46.52 -18.96
N LYS A 25 11.39 46.65 -17.95
CA LYS A 25 12.05 47.84 -17.35
C LYS A 25 11.59 48.32 -15.97
N ALA A 26 12.50 48.21 -15.06
CA ALA A 26 13.33 49.24 -14.34
C ALA A 26 12.73 49.98 -13.15
N GLY A 27 13.52 50.02 -12.08
CA GLY A 27 13.64 51.15 -11.14
C GLY A 27 13.43 50.74 -9.68
N ASN A 28 14.45 50.54 -9.02
CA ASN A 28 15.27 51.39 -8.10
C ASN A 28 14.80 51.46 -6.64
N GLU A 29 15.70 51.02 -5.73
CA GLU A 29 16.11 51.55 -4.42
C GLU A 29 15.00 51.83 -3.35
N THR A 30 15.14 51.57 -2.08
CA THR A 30 16.27 51.77 -1.12
C THR A 30 15.74 51.40 0.28
N THR A 31 16.60 50.76 1.07
CA THR A 31 16.84 50.86 2.54
C THR A 31 15.68 51.00 3.53
N ALA A 32 15.63 50.22 4.58
CA ALA A 32 16.18 50.42 5.92
C ALA A 32 15.64 49.36 6.88
N GLN A 33 16.47 48.68 7.47
CA GLN A 33 16.82 48.31 8.81
C GLN A 33 15.94 48.94 9.90
N GLU A 34 15.36 48.13 10.79
CA GLU A 34 15.44 48.38 12.23
C GLU A 34 15.10 47.13 13.04
N THR A 35 15.95 46.95 14.01
CA THR A 35 16.03 45.98 15.10
C THR A 35 15.06 46.35 16.24
N ALA A 36 14.48 45.33 16.91
CA ALA A 36 14.28 45.35 18.37
C ALA A 36 13.94 43.96 18.86
N GLU A 37 14.66 43.51 19.59
CA GLU A 37 15.04 42.76 20.78
C GLU A 37 13.97 42.73 21.88
N SER A 38 14.07 41.66 22.72
CA SER A 38 13.58 41.53 24.12
C SER A 38 12.20 40.87 24.25
N THR A 39 11.95 39.90 25.12
CA THR A 39 12.63 39.33 26.30
C THR A 39 11.95 38.01 26.66
N ALA A 40 12.74 37.20 27.33
CA ALA A 40 12.33 35.93 27.96
C ALA A 40 11.44 36.15 29.18
N ALA A 41 10.59 35.18 29.49
CA ALA A 41 10.25 34.81 30.85
C ALA A 41 9.80 33.34 30.93
N ASP A 42 10.66 32.63 31.52
CA ASP A 42 10.65 31.40 32.26
C ASP A 42 9.50 31.38 33.31
N THR A 43 8.78 30.24 33.45
CA THR A 43 8.36 29.71 34.75
C THR A 43 8.06 28.22 34.66
N ALA A 44 8.69 27.55 35.62
CA ALA A 44 8.75 26.13 35.82
C ALA A 44 7.55 25.57 36.57
N ALA A 45 7.35 24.25 36.38
CA ALA A 45 7.01 23.18 37.30
C ALA A 45 5.80 23.27 38.23
N ALA A 46 4.99 22.20 38.20
CA ALA A 46 4.72 21.36 39.37
C ALA A 46 3.93 20.11 39.01
N ASP A 47 4.59 19.04 39.16
CA ASP A 47 4.28 17.70 39.61
C ASP A 47 3.15 17.61 40.63
N THR A 48 2.20 16.65 40.48
CA THR A 48 1.62 15.92 41.62
C THR A 48 1.05 14.58 41.16
N ALA A 49 1.51 13.58 41.86
CA ALA A 49 1.19 12.16 41.74
C ALA A 49 -0.07 11.75 42.54
N ALA A 50 -0.62 10.60 42.10
CA ALA A 50 -1.16 9.45 42.86
C ALA A 50 -2.45 9.58 43.69
N ALA A 51 -3.33 8.60 43.51
CA ALA A 51 -3.84 7.56 44.38
C ALA A 51 -5.14 7.02 43.81
N ASP A 52 -5.24 5.76 43.39
CA ASP A 52 -5.51 4.50 44.07
C ASP A 52 -6.74 4.50 45.01
N THR A 53 -7.73 3.65 44.69
CA THR A 53 -8.62 2.86 45.53
C THR A 53 -9.57 2.07 44.65
N ALA A 54 -9.45 0.78 44.47
CA ALA A 54 -9.86 -0.40 45.19
C ALA A 54 -11.39 -0.65 45.31
N ALA A 55 -11.82 -1.72 44.64
CA ALA A 55 -12.69 -2.84 44.97
C ALA A 55 -14.08 -2.66 45.61
N ALA A 56 -15.05 -3.39 45.05
CA ALA A 56 -16.05 -4.27 45.68
C ALA A 56 -16.85 -4.94 44.53
N ASP A 57 -16.69 -6.19 44.25
CA ASP A 57 -17.24 -7.44 44.76
C ASP A 57 -18.74 -7.40 45.10
N SER A 58 -19.53 -8.19 44.35
CA SER A 58 -20.67 -8.94 44.88
C SER A 58 -21.09 -10.07 43.94
N THR A 59 -20.90 -11.20 44.43
CA THR A 59 -21.27 -12.55 44.05
C THR A 59 -22.78 -12.82 44.08
N VAL A 60 -23.13 -13.99 43.44
CA VAL A 60 -24.12 -15.06 43.77
C VAL A 60 -25.42 -14.97 42.96
N GLU A 61 -25.99 -15.98 42.38
CA GLU A 61 -26.02 -17.47 42.38
C GLU A 61 -26.76 -17.93 41.12
N ASP A 62 -26.34 -18.95 40.48
CA ASP A 62 -26.65 -20.35 40.45
C ASP A 62 -28.16 -20.74 40.35
N THR A 63 -28.53 -21.37 39.25
CA THR A 63 -29.48 -22.49 39.26
C THR A 63 -29.27 -23.43 38.09
N THR A 64 -29.04 -24.61 38.49
CA THR A 64 -28.83 -25.93 37.90
C THR A 64 -29.79 -26.41 36.82
N ALA A 65 -29.17 -27.17 35.87
CA ALA A 65 -29.43 -28.52 35.36
C ALA A 65 -30.68 -28.81 34.53
N ALA A 66 -30.44 -29.38 33.36
CA ALA A 66 -30.77 -30.76 33.04
C ALA A 66 -30.22 -31.19 31.65
N ASP A 67 -29.47 -32.27 31.78
CA ASP A 67 -29.01 -33.26 30.83
C ASP A 67 -30.04 -33.72 29.81
N THR A 68 -29.63 -33.85 28.52
CA THR A 68 -30.01 -34.97 27.68
C THR A 68 -28.98 -35.21 26.56
N THR A 69 -28.44 -36.38 26.61
CA THR A 69 -27.62 -37.12 25.64
C THR A 69 -28.21 -37.23 24.25
N GLY A 70 -27.35 -37.19 23.21
CA GLY A 70 -27.71 -37.78 21.93
C GLY A 70 -26.88 -37.39 20.72
N ALA A 71 -25.88 -38.20 20.41
CA ALA A 71 -25.48 -38.71 19.10
C ALA A 71 -25.00 -37.75 17.98
N ASP A 72 -23.73 -38.00 17.58
CA ASP A 72 -23.13 -37.99 16.24
C ASP A 72 -23.97 -37.44 15.07
N GLY A 73 -23.40 -36.41 14.45
CA GLY A 73 -23.79 -35.97 13.12
C GLY A 73 -22.73 -35.04 12.59
N ALA A 74 -21.76 -35.58 11.85
CA ALA A 74 -20.85 -34.79 11.02
C ALA A 74 -21.71 -34.00 10.01
N ALA A 75 -21.98 -32.73 10.35
CA ALA A 75 -22.56 -31.81 9.40
C ALA A 75 -21.41 -31.15 8.64
N SER A 76 -21.21 -31.59 7.42
CA SER A 76 -20.57 -30.81 6.35
C SER A 76 -21.29 -29.47 6.28
N GLU A 77 -20.65 -28.42 6.80
CA GLU A 77 -21.09 -27.04 6.55
C GLU A 77 -20.81 -26.71 5.07
N THR A 78 -21.80 -27.05 4.23
CA THR A 78 -21.95 -26.44 2.92
C THR A 78 -22.13 -24.94 3.16
N ALA A 79 -21.13 -24.14 2.73
CA ALA A 79 -21.24 -22.69 2.66
C ALA A 79 -22.59 -22.34 2.01
N ALA A 80 -23.42 -21.63 2.74
CA ALA A 80 -24.67 -21.11 2.22
C ALA A 80 -24.35 -20.13 1.10
N ALA A 81 -24.54 -20.56 -0.15
CA ALA A 81 -24.54 -19.69 -1.31
C ALA A 81 -25.64 -18.66 -1.10
N ALA A 82 -25.27 -17.41 -0.85
CA ALA A 82 -26.21 -16.30 -0.84
C ALA A 82 -26.92 -16.28 -2.20
N GLN A 83 -28.26 -16.30 -2.16
CA GLN A 83 -29.09 -16.34 -3.36
C GLN A 83 -28.85 -15.06 -4.18
N SER A 84 -28.19 -15.21 -5.33
CA SER A 84 -28.10 -14.16 -6.33
C SER A 84 -29.44 -14.07 -7.08
N ASP A 85 -29.88 -12.86 -7.37
CA ASP A 85 -30.99 -12.60 -8.30
C ASP A 85 -30.65 -12.94 -9.77
N GLY A 86 -29.57 -13.70 -9.97
CA GLY A 86 -29.07 -14.16 -11.26
C GLY A 86 -28.09 -13.23 -11.94
N SER A 87 -27.76 -12.04 -11.40
CA SER A 87 -26.85 -11.10 -12.03
C SER A 87 -25.43 -11.08 -11.42
N TYR A 88 -25.30 -11.33 -10.12
CA TYR A 88 -24.02 -11.27 -9.39
C TYR A 88 -23.84 -12.48 -8.48
N GLN A 89 -22.60 -12.97 -8.38
CA GLN A 89 -22.21 -14.02 -7.44
C GLN A 89 -21.55 -13.39 -6.22
N TYR A 90 -21.73 -14.01 -5.06
CA TYR A 90 -21.18 -13.54 -3.81
C TYR A 90 -20.30 -14.59 -3.14
N VAL A 91 -19.31 -14.11 -2.39
CA VAL A 91 -18.41 -14.92 -1.56
C VAL A 91 -18.36 -14.29 -0.17
N SER A 92 -18.23 -15.12 0.87
CA SER A 92 -18.13 -14.61 2.23
C SER A 92 -16.79 -13.87 2.46
N PRO A 93 -16.73 -12.87 3.37
CA PRO A 93 -15.49 -12.21 3.76
C PRO A 93 -14.41 -13.20 4.20
N LYS A 94 -14.77 -14.19 4.99
CA LYS A 94 -13.85 -15.22 5.50
C LYS A 94 -13.23 -16.05 4.38
N GLU A 95 -14.03 -16.44 3.38
CA GLU A 95 -13.53 -17.18 2.21
C GLU A 95 -12.59 -16.33 1.35
N ALA A 96 -12.90 -15.04 1.17
CA ALA A 96 -12.02 -14.13 0.44
C ALA A 96 -10.64 -13.96 1.11
N VAL A 97 -10.61 -13.85 2.45
CA VAL A 97 -9.36 -13.79 3.22
C VAL A 97 -8.57 -15.10 3.08
N ALA A 98 -9.24 -16.24 3.17
CA ALA A 98 -8.59 -17.55 3.00
C ALA A 98 -8.01 -17.69 1.59
N ALA A 99 -8.78 -17.31 0.57
CA ALA A 99 -8.37 -17.41 -0.83
C ALA A 99 -7.16 -16.52 -1.18
N ALA A 100 -7.06 -15.31 -0.59
CA ALA A 100 -5.88 -14.48 -0.76
C ALA A 100 -4.64 -15.17 -0.19
N LYS A 101 -4.76 -15.77 0.98
CA LYS A 101 -3.67 -16.44 1.69
C LYS A 101 -3.17 -17.70 0.99
N ASP A 102 -4.09 -18.53 0.50
CA ASP A 102 -3.76 -19.82 -0.15
C ASP A 102 -3.67 -19.72 -1.68
N LYS A 103 -3.87 -18.50 -2.22
CA LYS A 103 -3.82 -18.20 -3.66
C LYS A 103 -4.79 -19.04 -4.50
N SER A 104 -5.93 -19.46 -3.93
CA SER A 104 -6.96 -20.23 -4.63
C SER A 104 -7.90 -19.38 -5.47
N ALA A 105 -7.83 -18.04 -5.32
CA ALA A 105 -8.50 -17.07 -6.15
C ALA A 105 -7.73 -15.75 -6.14
N HIS A 106 -7.91 -14.94 -7.18
CA HIS A 106 -7.49 -13.54 -7.16
C HIS A 106 -8.43 -12.74 -6.25
N VAL A 107 -7.89 -12.06 -5.25
CA VAL A 107 -8.66 -11.11 -4.43
C VAL A 107 -8.34 -9.71 -4.90
N LEU A 108 -9.29 -9.09 -5.58
CA LEU A 108 -9.14 -7.79 -6.24
C LEU A 108 -9.82 -6.68 -5.44
N ASP A 109 -9.02 -5.80 -4.85
CA ASP A 109 -9.53 -4.62 -4.15
C ASP A 109 -9.65 -3.45 -5.13
N VAL A 110 -10.88 -2.96 -5.29
CA VAL A 110 -11.20 -1.90 -6.26
C VAL A 110 -11.51 -0.55 -5.60
N ARG A 111 -11.18 -0.43 -4.31
CA ARG A 111 -11.36 0.82 -3.56
C ARG A 111 -10.33 1.86 -3.97
N GLU A 112 -10.64 3.12 -3.73
CA GLU A 112 -9.69 4.22 -3.80
C GLU A 112 -8.55 4.05 -2.79
N TRP A 113 -7.40 4.65 -3.08
CA TRP A 113 -6.19 4.53 -2.26
C TRP A 113 -6.45 4.83 -0.78
N ASP A 114 -7.17 5.91 -0.48
CA ASP A 114 -7.41 6.38 0.89
C ASP A 114 -8.17 5.39 1.77
N ASN A 115 -8.96 4.50 1.18
CA ASN A 115 -9.63 3.41 1.89
C ASN A 115 -8.80 2.13 1.89
N TYR A 116 -8.13 1.83 0.79
CA TYR A 116 -7.28 0.66 0.65
C TYR A 116 -6.09 0.69 1.62
N VAL A 117 -5.40 1.83 1.72
CA VAL A 117 -4.20 1.99 2.57
C VAL A 117 -4.48 1.86 4.06
N LYS A 118 -5.70 2.19 4.52
CA LYS A 118 -6.13 2.08 5.93
C LYS A 118 -6.35 0.65 6.41
N GLY A 119 -6.45 -0.29 5.49
CA GLY A 119 -6.59 -1.71 5.76
C GLY A 119 -7.06 -2.46 4.53
N ARG A 120 -6.32 -3.49 4.18
CA ARG A 120 -6.58 -4.36 3.03
C ARG A 120 -6.43 -5.82 3.41
N VAL A 121 -7.02 -6.73 2.65
CA VAL A 121 -6.72 -8.15 2.78
C VAL A 121 -5.26 -8.35 2.37
N ALA A 122 -4.48 -9.06 3.19
CA ALA A 122 -3.09 -9.38 2.85
C ALA A 122 -3.03 -10.11 1.50
N ASP A 123 -2.01 -9.81 0.69
CA ASP A 123 -1.81 -10.38 -0.65
C ASP A 123 -2.93 -10.10 -1.68
N SER A 124 -3.87 -9.20 -1.36
CA SER A 124 -4.84 -8.73 -2.36
C SER A 124 -4.17 -7.89 -3.45
N MET A 125 -4.71 -7.98 -4.64
CA MET A 125 -4.35 -7.14 -5.78
C MET A 125 -5.14 -5.83 -5.69
N TRP A 126 -4.53 -4.70 -6.06
CA TRP A 126 -5.20 -3.41 -6.06
C TRP A 126 -5.34 -2.84 -7.47
N CYS A 127 -6.59 -2.57 -7.85
CA CYS A 127 -6.91 -1.90 -9.11
C CYS A 127 -8.17 -1.04 -8.91
N PRO A 128 -8.02 0.26 -8.64
CA PRO A 128 -9.13 1.11 -8.24
C PRO A 128 -10.12 1.36 -9.38
N ILE A 129 -11.41 1.50 -9.02
CA ILE A 129 -12.50 1.85 -9.93
C ILE A 129 -13.24 3.13 -9.50
N PHE A 130 -12.81 3.75 -8.42
CA PHE A 130 -13.39 5.00 -7.92
C PHE A 130 -12.47 6.20 -8.21
N PRO A 131 -13.08 7.34 -8.60
CA PRO A 131 -14.51 7.60 -8.75
C PRO A 131 -15.14 6.84 -9.93
N LEU A 132 -16.41 6.40 -9.77
CA LEU A 132 -17.09 5.55 -10.77
C LEU A 132 -17.32 6.25 -12.13
N GLU A 133 -17.28 7.56 -12.15
CA GLU A 133 -17.45 8.40 -13.33
C GLU A 133 -16.17 8.55 -14.17
N ASP A 134 -15.03 8.07 -13.66
CA ASP A 134 -13.76 8.13 -14.37
C ASP A 134 -13.59 6.90 -15.27
N ASP A 135 -13.79 7.10 -16.55
CA ASP A 135 -13.66 6.03 -17.55
C ASP A 135 -12.21 5.58 -17.75
N SER A 136 -11.22 6.42 -17.42
CA SER A 136 -9.80 6.04 -17.50
C SER A 136 -9.45 4.92 -16.52
N LEU A 137 -10.10 4.88 -15.35
CA LEU A 137 -9.96 3.80 -14.37
C LEU A 137 -10.57 2.49 -14.89
N ALA A 138 -11.69 2.57 -15.62
CA ALA A 138 -12.29 1.40 -16.25
C ALA A 138 -11.38 0.83 -17.37
N GLU A 139 -10.78 1.70 -18.20
CA GLU A 139 -9.83 1.30 -19.22
C GLU A 139 -8.56 0.67 -18.61
N ALA A 140 -8.03 1.28 -17.55
CA ALA A 140 -6.88 0.75 -16.81
C ALA A 140 -7.20 -0.63 -16.19
N MET A 141 -8.36 -0.79 -15.58
CA MET A 141 -8.81 -2.08 -15.04
C MET A 141 -9.00 -3.13 -16.13
N GLY A 142 -9.54 -2.76 -17.29
CA GLY A 142 -9.67 -3.66 -18.44
C GLY A 142 -8.32 -4.16 -18.97
N THR A 143 -7.30 -3.28 -18.96
CA THR A 143 -5.92 -3.65 -19.32
C THR A 143 -5.32 -4.57 -18.26
N TYR A 144 -5.42 -4.18 -16.99
CA TYR A 144 -4.95 -4.96 -15.85
C TYR A 144 -5.56 -6.38 -15.83
N ALA A 145 -6.86 -6.50 -16.11
CA ALA A 145 -7.55 -7.77 -16.16
C ALA A 145 -6.98 -8.72 -17.23
N LYS A 146 -6.70 -8.20 -18.42
CA LYS A 146 -6.11 -9.00 -19.51
C LYS A 146 -4.71 -9.50 -19.18
N GLU A 147 -3.92 -8.70 -18.46
CA GLU A 147 -2.54 -9.01 -18.14
C GLU A 147 -2.42 -9.93 -16.92
N ASN A 148 -3.31 -9.78 -15.92
CA ASN A 148 -3.11 -10.36 -14.60
C ASN A 148 -4.23 -11.31 -14.14
N LEU A 149 -5.43 -11.30 -14.76
CA LEU A 149 -6.61 -12.02 -14.27
C LEU A 149 -7.18 -13.01 -15.31
N SER A 150 -6.49 -13.24 -16.44
CA SER A 150 -6.99 -14.07 -17.57
C SER A 150 -6.51 -15.52 -17.48
N ASP A 151 -6.13 -16.00 -16.31
CA ASP A 151 -5.58 -17.35 -16.08
C ASP A 151 -6.63 -18.42 -15.75
N GLY A 152 -7.91 -18.03 -15.68
CA GLY A 152 -9.03 -18.93 -15.40
C GLY A 152 -9.29 -19.16 -13.90
N GLN A 153 -8.60 -18.45 -13.02
CA GLN A 153 -8.89 -18.48 -11.59
C GLN A 153 -10.14 -17.64 -11.26
N LYS A 154 -10.77 -17.93 -10.11
CA LYS A 154 -11.85 -17.10 -9.57
C LYS A 154 -11.30 -15.72 -9.18
N ILE A 155 -12.16 -14.70 -9.27
CA ILE A 155 -11.85 -13.33 -8.90
C ILE A 155 -12.86 -12.89 -7.84
N TYR A 156 -12.37 -12.52 -6.66
CA TYR A 156 -13.16 -12.03 -5.54
C TYR A 156 -12.97 -10.53 -5.38
N ILE A 157 -14.00 -9.76 -5.73
CA ILE A 157 -13.95 -8.29 -5.76
C ILE A 157 -14.30 -7.71 -4.41
N ILE A 158 -13.41 -6.88 -3.86
CA ILE A 158 -13.64 -6.07 -2.66
C ILE A 158 -13.86 -4.62 -3.11
N CYS A 159 -15.05 -4.07 -2.84
CA CYS A 159 -15.28 -2.62 -2.85
C CYS A 159 -15.71 -2.16 -1.45
N ASN A 160 -16.09 -0.90 -1.27
CA ASN A 160 -16.43 -0.38 0.07
C ASN A 160 -17.58 -1.14 0.76
N SER A 161 -18.62 -1.56 0.02
CA SER A 161 -19.85 -2.14 0.57
C SER A 161 -20.41 -3.36 -0.19
N GLY A 162 -19.66 -3.92 -1.13
CA GLY A 162 -20.12 -5.04 -1.96
C GLY A 162 -21.28 -4.69 -2.92
N LYS A 163 -21.30 -3.44 -3.42
CA LYS A 163 -22.37 -2.94 -4.32
C LYS A 163 -21.78 -2.27 -5.56
N ARG A 164 -22.16 -1.02 -5.85
CA ARG A 164 -21.88 -0.24 -7.07
C ARG A 164 -20.44 -0.37 -7.62
N GLY A 165 -19.41 -0.32 -6.76
CA GLY A 165 -18.03 -0.49 -7.20
C GLY A 165 -17.73 -1.90 -7.71
N ALA A 166 -18.26 -2.93 -7.02
CA ALA A 166 -18.13 -4.30 -7.48
C ALA A 166 -18.94 -4.57 -8.75
N GLU A 167 -20.12 -3.95 -8.88
CA GLU A 167 -20.95 -4.04 -10.08
C GLU A 167 -20.22 -3.44 -11.31
N LYS A 168 -19.68 -2.21 -11.17
CA LYS A 168 -18.89 -1.59 -12.25
C LYS A 168 -17.65 -2.44 -12.60
N ALA A 169 -16.89 -2.88 -11.60
CA ALA A 169 -15.72 -3.73 -11.81
C ALA A 169 -16.09 -5.05 -12.51
N THR A 170 -17.19 -5.70 -12.10
CA THR A 170 -17.69 -6.92 -12.79
C THR A 170 -18.01 -6.67 -14.25
N GLY A 171 -18.63 -5.52 -14.58
CA GLY A 171 -18.89 -5.13 -15.97
C GLY A 171 -17.60 -5.00 -16.78
N VAL A 172 -16.62 -4.24 -16.25
CA VAL A 172 -15.31 -4.03 -16.89
C VAL A 172 -14.56 -5.35 -17.08
N LEU A 173 -14.55 -6.25 -16.09
CA LEU A 173 -13.90 -7.55 -16.19
C LEU A 173 -14.55 -8.42 -17.28
N LYS A 174 -15.89 -8.43 -17.37
CA LYS A 174 -16.59 -9.15 -18.46
C LYS A 174 -16.28 -8.57 -19.84
N GLU A 175 -16.23 -7.25 -19.98
CA GLU A 175 -15.83 -6.58 -21.22
C GLU A 175 -14.38 -6.87 -21.59
N ALA A 176 -13.50 -7.06 -20.60
CA ALA A 176 -12.13 -7.49 -20.81
C ALA A 176 -11.99 -8.97 -21.25
N GLY A 177 -13.10 -9.74 -21.23
CA GLY A 177 -13.14 -11.14 -21.65
C GLY A 177 -13.06 -12.18 -20.52
N ILE A 178 -13.17 -11.75 -19.26
CA ILE A 178 -13.23 -12.67 -18.12
C ILE A 178 -14.62 -13.34 -18.08
N ASP A 179 -14.64 -14.66 -17.89
CA ASP A 179 -15.89 -15.41 -17.73
C ASP A 179 -16.64 -14.94 -16.46
N GLY A 180 -17.88 -14.50 -16.63
CA GLY A 180 -18.70 -14.02 -15.53
C GLY A 180 -18.93 -15.06 -14.43
N SER A 181 -18.83 -16.37 -14.74
CA SER A 181 -18.92 -17.45 -13.75
C SER A 181 -17.73 -17.51 -12.78
N LEU A 182 -16.64 -16.83 -13.10
CA LEU A 182 -15.44 -16.74 -12.26
C LEU A 182 -15.44 -15.48 -11.35
N ILE A 183 -16.37 -14.54 -11.56
CA ILE A 183 -16.36 -13.26 -10.86
C ILE A 183 -17.34 -13.29 -9.69
N TYR A 184 -16.84 -13.00 -8.50
CA TYR A 184 -17.61 -12.95 -7.25
C TYR A 184 -17.38 -11.62 -6.55
N THR A 185 -18.42 -11.13 -5.89
CA THR A 185 -18.34 -9.95 -5.00
C THR A 185 -18.20 -10.43 -3.56
N VAL A 186 -17.27 -9.88 -2.81
CA VAL A 186 -17.20 -10.09 -1.36
C VAL A 186 -18.41 -9.45 -0.71
N GLU A 187 -19.24 -10.26 -0.04
CA GLU A 187 -20.49 -9.84 0.58
C GLU A 187 -20.22 -8.75 1.62
N GLY A 188 -20.94 -7.62 1.50
CA GLY A 188 -20.72 -6.44 2.35
C GLY A 188 -19.39 -5.70 2.12
N GLY A 189 -18.51 -6.19 1.26
CA GLY A 189 -17.25 -5.55 0.88
C GLY A 189 -16.29 -5.35 2.06
N ALA A 190 -15.49 -4.29 1.99
CA ALA A 190 -14.51 -3.95 3.05
C ALA A 190 -15.19 -3.70 4.41
N LYS A 191 -16.40 -3.15 4.41
CA LYS A 191 -17.16 -2.92 5.65
C LYS A 191 -17.46 -4.23 6.40
N ALA A 192 -17.75 -5.32 5.70
CA ALA A 192 -17.93 -6.62 6.33
C ALA A 192 -16.60 -7.22 6.79
N LEU A 193 -15.53 -7.04 6.02
CA LEU A 193 -14.16 -7.46 6.39
C LEU A 193 -13.66 -6.76 7.66
N GLU A 194 -14.03 -5.49 7.91
CA GLU A 194 -13.70 -4.78 9.17
C GLU A 194 -14.23 -5.50 10.42
N SER A 195 -15.34 -6.23 10.28
CA SER A 195 -15.94 -7.00 11.38
C SER A 195 -15.27 -8.36 11.60
N GLU A 196 -14.47 -8.82 10.65
CA GLU A 196 -13.73 -10.09 10.72
C GLU A 196 -12.35 -9.87 11.33
N LYS A 197 -12.10 -10.45 12.49
CA LYS A 197 -10.83 -10.25 13.19
C LYS A 197 -9.62 -10.68 12.36
N GLY A 198 -8.73 -9.72 12.07
CA GLY A 198 -7.49 -9.97 11.33
C GLY A 198 -7.66 -10.12 9.82
N ALA A 199 -8.84 -9.80 9.28
CA ALA A 199 -9.09 -9.81 7.84
C ALA A 199 -8.38 -8.67 7.12
N LEU A 200 -8.28 -7.51 7.76
CA LEU A 200 -7.60 -6.34 7.21
C LEU A 200 -6.30 -6.04 7.94
N THR A 201 -5.30 -5.61 7.19
CA THR A 201 -3.98 -5.24 7.71
C THR A 201 -3.44 -4.01 6.99
N THR A 202 -2.63 -3.22 7.69
CA THR A 202 -1.77 -2.16 7.14
C THR A 202 -0.32 -2.64 6.96
N ASN A 203 0.02 -3.81 7.54
CA ASN A 203 1.35 -4.41 7.39
C ASN A 203 1.55 -4.94 5.97
N ARG A 204 2.54 -4.39 5.28
CA ARG A 204 2.93 -4.77 3.91
C ARG A 204 4.21 -5.62 3.88
N ALA A 205 4.95 -5.66 4.98
CA ALA A 205 6.23 -6.35 5.01
C ALA A 205 6.11 -7.89 4.99
N ASP A 206 4.93 -8.40 5.30
CA ASP A 206 4.63 -9.83 5.36
C ASP A 206 3.87 -10.34 4.11
N GLU A 207 3.73 -9.49 3.07
CA GLU A 207 3.19 -9.92 1.76
C GLU A 207 4.09 -10.97 1.10
N ASP A 208 3.48 -11.88 0.35
CA ASP A 208 4.17 -12.91 -0.41
C ASP A 208 4.70 -12.37 -1.74
N ILE A 209 5.74 -11.56 -1.65
CA ILE A 209 6.48 -11.01 -2.78
C ILE A 209 7.85 -11.70 -2.85
N ASP A 210 8.32 -12.00 -4.05
CA ASP A 210 9.70 -12.46 -4.26
C ASP A 210 10.68 -11.29 -4.01
N TRP A 211 11.13 -11.18 -2.75
CA TRP A 211 11.98 -10.09 -2.30
C TRP A 211 13.39 -10.23 -2.86
N LYS A 212 13.75 -9.40 -3.83
CA LYS A 212 15.09 -9.35 -4.41
C LYS A 212 16.01 -8.47 -3.57
N THR A 213 17.27 -8.86 -3.53
CA THR A 213 18.33 -8.11 -2.84
C THR A 213 19.43 -7.69 -3.80
N VAL A 214 20.15 -6.65 -3.43
CA VAL A 214 21.37 -6.20 -4.08
C VAL A 214 22.48 -6.05 -3.04
N ALA A 215 23.69 -6.55 -3.35
CA ALA A 215 24.82 -6.40 -2.45
C ALA A 215 25.22 -4.92 -2.28
N ALA A 216 25.69 -4.55 -1.09
CA ALA A 216 26.12 -3.17 -0.79
C ALA A 216 27.13 -2.63 -1.82
N ALA A 217 28.10 -3.44 -2.22
CA ALA A 217 29.11 -3.06 -3.21
C ALA A 217 28.52 -2.72 -4.59
N ASP A 218 27.46 -3.39 -5.01
CA ASP A 218 26.78 -3.10 -6.28
C ASP A 218 25.86 -1.91 -6.16
N ALA A 219 25.17 -1.74 -5.02
CA ALA A 219 24.39 -0.54 -4.73
C ALA A 219 25.26 0.73 -4.75
N LEU A 220 26.47 0.66 -4.21
CA LEU A 220 27.41 1.80 -4.21
C LEU A 220 27.87 2.22 -5.61
N LYS A 221 27.91 1.29 -6.57
CA LYS A 221 28.21 1.62 -7.97
C LYS A 221 27.11 2.46 -8.63
N ALA A 222 25.90 2.36 -8.13
CA ALA A 222 24.74 3.12 -8.64
C ALA A 222 24.69 4.56 -8.10
N VAL A 223 25.43 4.87 -7.02
CA VAL A 223 25.40 6.19 -6.37
C VAL A 223 25.89 7.27 -7.33
N GLY A 224 25.06 8.29 -7.55
CA GLY A 224 25.36 9.41 -8.46
C GLY A 224 25.17 9.08 -9.95
N GLY A 225 24.73 7.87 -10.28
CA GLY A 225 24.31 7.48 -11.64
C GLY A 225 22.87 7.89 -11.94
N SER A 226 22.46 7.77 -13.20
CA SER A 226 21.09 8.07 -13.67
C SER A 226 20.26 6.84 -14.02
N ASP A 227 20.88 5.67 -14.10
CA ASP A 227 20.23 4.45 -14.62
C ASP A 227 19.48 3.67 -13.53
N ILE A 228 19.84 3.89 -12.27
CA ILE A 228 19.25 3.26 -11.09
C ILE A 228 18.87 4.36 -10.11
N GLN A 229 17.68 4.25 -9.54
CA GLN A 229 17.22 5.16 -8.51
C GLN A 229 17.51 4.55 -7.13
N ILE A 230 17.94 5.37 -6.18
CA ILE A 230 18.14 4.93 -4.79
C ILE A 230 17.05 5.60 -3.94
N LEU A 231 16.27 4.78 -3.26
CA LEU A 231 15.21 5.22 -2.36
C LEU A 231 15.59 4.93 -0.92
N ASP A 232 15.76 5.97 -0.11
CA ASP A 232 16.02 5.84 1.33
C ASP A 232 14.70 5.94 2.10
N VAL A 233 14.31 4.85 2.74
CA VAL A 233 13.05 4.75 3.50
C VAL A 233 13.25 4.91 5.02
N ARG A 234 14.40 5.39 5.46
CA ARG A 234 14.65 5.75 6.86
C ARG A 234 13.95 7.06 7.21
N ASP A 235 13.83 7.36 8.51
CA ASP A 235 13.24 8.62 8.96
C ASP A 235 14.09 9.84 8.56
N ASN A 236 13.44 11.02 8.52
CA ASN A 236 14.06 12.27 8.08
C ASN A 236 15.29 12.66 8.90
N ASP A 237 15.25 12.45 10.23
CA ASP A 237 16.37 12.79 11.12
C ASP A 237 17.58 11.89 10.87
N THR A 238 17.34 10.62 10.57
CA THR A 238 18.38 9.65 10.22
C THR A 238 18.96 9.94 8.85
N TYR A 239 18.11 10.27 7.87
CA TYR A 239 18.52 10.68 6.53
C TYR A 239 19.40 11.92 6.56
N ALA A 240 18.99 12.96 7.30
CA ALA A 240 19.73 14.21 7.42
C ALA A 240 21.12 14.06 8.07
N LYS A 241 21.30 13.04 8.93
CA LYS A 241 22.60 12.73 9.54
C LYS A 241 23.57 12.03 8.58
N GLY A 242 23.07 11.47 7.50
CA GLY A 242 23.88 10.85 6.45
C GLY A 242 23.04 9.96 5.55
N HIS A 243 23.19 10.14 4.24
CA HIS A 243 22.48 9.40 3.20
C HIS A 243 23.37 9.15 1.98
N LEU A 244 22.97 8.27 1.10
CA LEU A 244 23.66 8.06 -0.17
C LEU A 244 23.37 9.24 -1.10
N LYS A 245 24.42 9.78 -1.72
CA LYS A 245 24.33 10.96 -2.60
C LYS A 245 23.30 10.74 -3.71
N GLY A 246 22.34 11.67 -3.84
CA GLY A 246 21.29 11.62 -4.86
C GLY A 246 20.19 10.61 -4.58
N SER A 247 20.11 10.06 -3.37
CA SER A 247 18.98 9.22 -2.97
C SER A 247 17.72 10.08 -2.78
N ILE A 248 16.59 9.54 -3.22
CA ILE A 248 15.25 10.08 -2.95
C ILE A 248 14.85 9.59 -1.54
N GLN A 249 14.13 10.41 -0.78
CA GLN A 249 13.78 10.07 0.60
C GLN A 249 12.26 10.01 0.80
N SER A 250 11.80 8.93 1.46
CA SER A 250 10.43 8.84 1.95
C SER A 250 10.36 7.94 3.18
N SER A 251 10.04 8.50 4.34
CA SER A 251 10.08 7.77 5.61
C SER A 251 9.02 6.68 5.70
N LEU A 252 9.48 5.44 5.92
CA LEU A 252 8.65 4.30 6.32
C LEU A 252 9.11 3.72 7.67
N LYS A 253 9.56 4.56 8.59
CA LYS A 253 9.90 4.14 9.95
C LYS A 253 8.71 3.46 10.63
N GLU A 254 7.55 4.08 10.51
CA GLU A 254 6.28 3.53 10.95
C GLU A 254 5.62 2.79 9.79
N ILE A 255 6.02 1.53 9.59
CA ILE A 255 5.65 0.73 8.42
C ILE A 255 4.15 0.48 8.26
N GLU A 256 3.38 0.56 9.33
CA GLU A 256 1.93 0.34 9.35
C GLU A 256 1.12 1.64 9.35
N ASP A 257 1.78 2.81 9.33
CA ASP A 257 1.10 4.10 9.26
C ASP A 257 0.58 4.38 7.83
N PRO A 258 -0.75 4.47 7.64
CA PRO A 258 -1.34 4.80 6.34
C PRO A 258 -0.88 6.15 5.78
N ALA A 259 -0.55 7.12 6.65
CA ALA A 259 -0.07 8.43 6.19
C ALA A 259 1.34 8.33 5.60
N ALA A 260 2.24 7.57 6.23
CA ALA A 260 3.58 7.31 5.72
C ALA A 260 3.53 6.54 4.38
N GLN A 261 2.70 5.49 4.30
CA GLN A 261 2.49 4.74 3.06
C GLN A 261 1.90 5.61 1.94
N THR A 262 0.98 6.52 2.27
CA THR A 262 0.40 7.46 1.30
C THR A 262 1.41 8.48 0.80
N ALA A 263 2.24 9.02 1.68
CA ALA A 263 3.31 9.95 1.31
C ALA A 263 4.27 9.28 0.33
N MET A 264 4.69 8.05 0.64
CA MET A 264 5.54 7.28 -0.26
C MET A 264 4.88 6.95 -1.60
N TYR A 265 3.61 6.53 -1.61
CA TYR A 265 2.86 6.26 -2.84
C TYR A 265 2.84 7.48 -3.78
N LYS A 266 2.55 8.67 -3.22
CA LYS A 266 2.54 9.92 -3.99
C LYS A 266 3.92 10.26 -4.52
N MET A 267 4.94 10.23 -3.67
CA MET A 267 6.33 10.49 -4.06
C MET A 267 6.78 9.54 -5.17
N ALA A 268 6.49 8.24 -5.06
CA ALA A 268 6.83 7.25 -6.08
C ALA A 268 6.17 7.57 -7.43
N LYS A 269 4.90 8.02 -7.42
CA LYS A 269 4.18 8.38 -8.65
C LYS A 269 4.62 9.72 -9.27
N GLU A 270 5.04 10.66 -8.46
CA GLU A 270 5.31 12.04 -8.89
C GLU A 270 6.79 12.28 -9.19
N GLU A 271 7.70 11.60 -8.49
CA GLU A 271 9.13 11.90 -8.50
C GLU A 271 10.00 10.76 -9.05
N MET A 272 9.46 9.53 -9.20
CA MET A 272 10.25 8.39 -9.63
C MET A 272 9.83 7.86 -11.00
N ASP A 273 10.80 7.27 -11.71
CA ASP A 273 10.63 6.68 -13.03
C ASP A 273 10.38 5.17 -12.90
N PRO A 274 9.16 4.66 -13.18
CA PRO A 274 8.83 3.25 -13.03
C PRO A 274 9.55 2.34 -14.04
N SER A 275 10.18 2.89 -15.07
CA SER A 275 10.96 2.14 -16.05
C SER A 275 12.39 1.78 -15.57
N LYS A 276 12.84 2.38 -14.46
CA LYS A 276 14.19 2.19 -13.93
C LYS A 276 14.20 1.29 -12.71
N PRO A 277 15.27 0.49 -12.52
CA PRO A 277 15.46 -0.24 -11.28
C PRO A 277 15.56 0.71 -10.07
N VAL A 278 15.07 0.23 -8.92
CA VAL A 278 15.13 0.97 -7.66
C VAL A 278 15.82 0.13 -6.59
N TYR A 279 16.80 0.71 -5.93
CA TYR A 279 17.47 0.13 -4.79
C TYR A 279 16.98 0.80 -3.51
N LEU A 280 16.36 0.01 -2.62
CA LEU A 280 15.77 0.52 -1.38
C LEU A 280 16.74 0.40 -0.22
N LEU A 281 17.11 1.53 0.36
CA LEU A 281 17.91 1.62 1.57
C LEU A 281 17.01 1.78 2.79
N CYS A 282 17.12 0.89 3.76
CA CYS A 282 16.50 1.07 5.07
C CYS A 282 17.52 0.82 6.19
N TYR A 283 17.08 0.75 7.44
CA TYR A 283 17.99 0.55 8.57
C TYR A 283 18.78 -0.76 8.53
N SER A 284 18.18 -1.86 8.02
CA SER A 284 18.74 -3.20 8.11
C SER A 284 18.41 -4.12 6.92
N GLY A 285 17.94 -3.56 5.80
CA GLY A 285 17.55 -4.37 4.65
C GLY A 285 16.34 -5.28 4.91
N ASN A 286 15.30 -4.80 5.62
CA ASN A 286 14.15 -5.65 5.97
C ASN A 286 12.83 -4.85 5.92
N LYS A 287 12.01 -4.88 6.96
CA LYS A 287 10.59 -4.48 6.98
C LYS A 287 10.27 -3.16 6.27
N CYS A 288 11.01 -2.09 6.54
CA CYS A 288 10.75 -0.80 5.89
C CYS A 288 10.95 -0.89 4.36
N ALA A 289 12.01 -1.58 3.90
CA ALA A 289 12.26 -1.76 2.46
C ALA A 289 11.19 -2.67 1.82
N LYS A 290 10.77 -3.74 2.49
CA LYS A 290 9.66 -4.59 2.03
C LYS A 290 8.36 -3.82 1.90
N THR A 291 8.02 -3.01 2.92
CA THR A 291 6.86 -2.11 2.87
C THR A 291 6.98 -1.15 1.69
N GLY A 292 8.19 -0.61 1.47
CA GLY A 292 8.47 0.26 0.33
C GLY A 292 8.20 -0.41 -1.02
N ILE A 293 8.69 -1.63 -1.21
CA ILE A 293 8.45 -2.41 -2.44
C ILE A 293 6.95 -2.65 -2.66
N SER A 294 6.22 -3.04 -1.62
CA SER A 294 4.78 -3.26 -1.74
C SER A 294 4.01 -1.98 -2.10
N VAL A 295 4.38 -0.82 -1.53
CA VAL A 295 3.79 0.47 -1.91
C VAL A 295 4.14 0.84 -3.35
N MET A 296 5.38 0.62 -3.78
CA MET A 296 5.82 0.90 -5.15
C MET A 296 5.13 -0.01 -6.18
N LYS A 297 4.89 -1.29 -5.83
CA LYS A 297 4.06 -2.20 -6.65
C LYS A 297 2.69 -1.57 -6.95
N ASP A 298 2.03 -1.06 -5.93
CA ASP A 298 0.73 -0.40 -6.09
C ASP A 298 0.85 0.95 -6.83
N ALA A 299 2.00 1.61 -6.79
CA ALA A 299 2.29 2.80 -7.58
C ALA A 299 2.61 2.50 -9.06
N GLY A 300 2.64 1.22 -9.47
CA GLY A 300 2.84 0.78 -10.86
C GLY A 300 4.28 0.41 -11.22
N PHE A 301 5.15 0.21 -10.23
CA PHE A 301 6.50 -0.30 -10.47
C PHE A 301 6.49 -1.83 -10.62
N ASP A 302 7.30 -2.33 -11.53
CA ASP A 302 7.54 -3.76 -11.66
C ASP A 302 8.40 -4.26 -10.49
N VAL A 303 7.86 -5.17 -9.69
CA VAL A 303 8.57 -5.75 -8.54
C VAL A 303 9.88 -6.44 -8.93
N ASP A 304 9.99 -6.86 -10.17
CA ASP A 304 11.21 -7.46 -10.71
C ASP A 304 12.38 -6.48 -10.82
N ASN A 305 12.09 -5.19 -10.78
CA ASN A 305 13.04 -4.08 -10.82
C ASN A 305 13.25 -3.41 -9.46
N LEU A 306 12.72 -3.98 -8.36
CA LEU A 306 12.84 -3.43 -7.01
C LEU A 306 13.75 -4.32 -6.15
N PHE A 307 14.79 -3.73 -5.56
CA PHE A 307 15.82 -4.47 -4.83
C PHE A 307 16.06 -3.86 -3.45
N ILE A 308 16.18 -4.71 -2.44
CA ILE A 308 16.56 -4.32 -1.09
C ILE A 308 18.09 -4.31 -0.99
N ILE A 309 18.69 -3.22 -0.55
CA ILE A 309 20.12 -3.17 -0.25
C ILE A 309 20.39 -4.06 0.98
N GLU A 310 21.22 -5.09 0.80
CA GLU A 310 21.57 -6.05 1.85
C GLU A 310 22.15 -5.34 3.08
N ASN A 311 21.70 -5.74 4.26
CA ASN A 311 22.05 -5.14 5.55
C ASN A 311 21.66 -3.66 5.70
N GLY A 312 21.21 -2.98 4.64
CA GLY A 312 20.79 -1.59 4.67
C GLY A 312 21.87 -0.65 5.24
N ALA A 313 21.46 0.32 6.03
CA ALA A 313 22.37 1.27 6.67
C ALA A 313 23.24 0.68 7.80
N LYS A 314 23.11 -0.61 8.14
CA LYS A 314 24.04 -1.32 9.03
C LYS A 314 25.31 -1.77 8.33
N ASP A 315 25.30 -1.83 7.01
CA ASP A 315 26.49 -2.16 6.22
C ASP A 315 27.53 -1.03 6.37
N LYS A 316 28.81 -1.42 6.62
CA LYS A 316 29.88 -0.45 6.91
C LYS A 316 30.30 0.34 5.68
N ASP A 317 30.25 -0.29 4.50
CA ASP A 317 30.63 0.37 3.25
C ASP A 317 29.55 1.36 2.83
N ILE A 318 28.27 1.01 3.04
CA ILE A 318 27.15 1.94 2.88
C ILE A 318 27.29 3.16 3.81
N GLN A 319 27.59 2.93 5.11
CA GLN A 319 27.80 4.03 6.07
C GLN A 319 28.96 4.94 5.67
N ALA A 320 30.07 4.36 5.20
CA ALA A 320 31.25 5.11 4.78
C ALA A 320 30.99 6.00 3.53
N ALA A 321 29.97 5.66 2.75
CA ALA A 321 29.56 6.40 1.55
C ALA A 321 28.49 7.49 1.81
N PHE A 322 28.04 7.64 3.05
CA PHE A 322 27.04 8.66 3.38
C PHE A 322 27.64 10.07 3.28
N VAL A 323 26.83 10.96 2.77
CA VAL A 323 27.08 12.41 2.72
C VAL A 323 26.08 13.12 3.61
N THR A 324 26.45 14.31 4.10
CA THR A 324 25.59 15.27 4.79
C THR A 324 25.55 16.50 3.91
N GLU A 325 24.43 16.79 3.29
CA GLU A 325 24.21 18.01 2.51
C GLU A 325 23.37 19.01 3.30
#